data_f4a5a592855ae0611403963ae766c977
#
_entry.id   f4a5a592855ae0611403963ae766c977
#
_cell.length_a   1.000
_cell.length_b   1.000
_cell.length_c   1.000
_cell.angle_alpha   90.00
_cell.angle_beta   90.00
_cell.angle_gamma   90.00
#
_symmetry.space_group_name_H-M   'P 1'
#
loop_
_entity.id
_entity.type
_entity.pdbx_description
1 polymer ?
#
loop_
_entity_poly.entity_id
_entity_poly.type
_entity_poly.pdbx_seq_one_letter_code
_entity_poly.pdbx_strand_id
1 'polypeptide(L)'
;KNLKAISVIGTGSIEIADPNALLEARIWAKGYGVNVDDPAQALGNYPFSGNPGFAGYYPPGTAARAQGCLACHKSCRGRTASSHGNESQCLEFLYYSAYDSAAHGAATDTTLLAADLVNKYGINDYPLHAAIRWLVKLAEKGIAGPGLEIDTDLPFDKVGEFEFVETLVKQIAAGEGIGADLADGVSRAAEKWGRLEEDLATGDLGLQYWGYSQHYDARTEVEWGYGSILGARDINEHDFNFPCYWTPSIADLYGAPVPVSAEEMANIIAAACKPYSDPMMIDYSDEGIYSEAMAKTIAWHRHYTRFWKQSIMYCDWAWADFLNPYGTDFRGLTPEGEPKFLNAVTGAGFSFEDGIETGRKIWNLTRAIWVLQGRHRDQEVFPEYTYATPGVPGFTTYEVPYVMPTYENGEWAYRSVAGRMLDREKFEEWKTKYYKLEGWDTSSGYPTRATLEEMGLAQVADKLEAAGKLGV
;
A
#
# COMPACT_ATOMS: atom_id res chain seq x y z
N LYS A 1 -3.28 -18.58 -20.40
CA LYS A 1 -4.21 -18.26 -21.51
C LYS A 1 -3.47 -17.78 -22.74
N ASN A 2 -2.46 -18.19 -23.23
CA ASN A 2 -1.73 -17.93 -24.51
C ASN A 2 -2.05 -16.59 -25.25
N LEU A 3 -2.49 -15.56 -24.52
CA LEU A 3 -2.66 -14.21 -25.05
C LEU A 3 -1.32 -13.50 -25.02
N LYS A 4 -0.89 -12.98 -26.17
CA LYS A 4 0.36 -12.21 -26.27
C LYS A 4 0.15 -10.71 -26.17
N ALA A 5 -1.04 -10.22 -26.48
CA ALA A 5 -1.40 -8.82 -26.39
C ALA A 5 -2.93 -8.64 -26.30
N ILE A 6 -3.36 -7.54 -25.71
CA ILE A 6 -4.73 -7.03 -25.79
C ILE A 6 -4.62 -5.61 -26.33
N SER A 7 -5.34 -5.33 -27.43
CA SER A 7 -5.45 -3.97 -27.96
C SER A 7 -6.88 -3.47 -27.76
N VAL A 8 -7.02 -2.27 -27.22
CA VAL A 8 -8.31 -1.62 -27.01
C VAL A 8 -8.34 -0.34 -27.81
N ILE A 9 -9.32 -0.21 -28.70
CA ILE A 9 -9.59 1.02 -29.45
C ILE A 9 -10.85 1.65 -28.86
N GLY A 10 -10.67 2.75 -28.12
CA GLY A 10 -11.76 3.54 -27.57
C GLY A 10 -12.42 4.39 -28.65
N THR A 11 -13.71 4.18 -28.89
CA THR A 11 -14.50 4.92 -29.90
C THR A 11 -15.60 5.77 -29.28
N GLY A 12 -15.82 5.68 -27.95
CA GLY A 12 -16.84 6.42 -27.22
C GLY A 12 -16.26 7.58 -26.39
N SER A 13 -17.13 8.48 -26.00
CA SER A 13 -16.86 9.51 -24.97
C SER A 13 -17.50 9.07 -23.64
N ILE A 14 -16.92 9.54 -22.53
CA ILE A 14 -17.56 9.42 -21.22
C ILE A 14 -18.60 10.53 -21.14
N GLU A 15 -19.86 10.14 -20.95
CA GLU A 15 -20.93 11.10 -20.63
C GLU A 15 -20.83 11.47 -19.14
N ILE A 16 -20.78 12.78 -18.87
CA ILE A 16 -20.75 13.31 -17.50
C ILE A 16 -22.17 13.82 -17.21
N ALA A 17 -22.78 13.29 -16.14
CA ALA A 17 -24.17 13.60 -15.80
C ALA A 17 -24.36 15.10 -15.47
N ASP A 18 -23.42 15.70 -14.75
CA ASP A 18 -23.40 17.14 -14.45
C ASP A 18 -21.99 17.74 -14.59
N PRO A 19 -21.64 18.28 -15.77
CA PRO A 19 -20.33 18.88 -15.99
C PRO A 19 -20.05 20.11 -15.10
N ASN A 20 -21.09 20.86 -14.71
CA ASN A 20 -20.91 22.03 -13.86
C ASN A 20 -20.61 21.61 -12.41
N ALA A 21 -21.34 20.65 -11.87
CA ALA A 21 -21.06 20.08 -10.55
C ALA A 21 -19.66 19.47 -10.50
N LEU A 22 -19.21 18.79 -11.59
CA LEU A 22 -17.86 18.26 -11.67
C LEU A 22 -16.80 19.36 -11.65
N LEU A 23 -17.03 20.47 -12.39
CA LEU A 23 -16.11 21.62 -12.38
C LEU A 23 -16.05 22.25 -10.97
N GLU A 24 -17.18 22.43 -10.31
CA GLU A 24 -17.26 22.96 -8.96
C GLU A 24 -16.53 22.05 -7.96
N ALA A 25 -16.73 20.74 -8.03
CA ALA A 25 -16.02 19.75 -7.21
C ALA A 25 -14.49 19.82 -7.42
N ARG A 26 -14.04 19.98 -8.66
CA ARG A 26 -12.61 20.15 -8.98
C ARG A 26 -12.03 21.46 -8.45
N ILE A 27 -12.78 22.55 -8.50
CA ILE A 27 -12.35 23.84 -7.94
C ILE A 27 -12.28 23.73 -6.42
N TRP A 28 -13.29 23.15 -5.78
CA TRP A 28 -13.32 22.92 -4.36
C TRP A 28 -12.15 22.04 -3.89
N ALA A 29 -11.88 20.95 -4.59
CA ALA A 29 -10.80 20.01 -4.24
C ALA A 29 -9.38 20.64 -4.31
N LYS A 30 -9.20 21.75 -5.05
CA LYS A 30 -7.91 22.47 -5.06
C LYS A 30 -7.50 22.98 -3.68
N GLY A 31 -8.46 23.29 -2.82
CA GLY A 31 -8.20 23.69 -1.42
C GLY A 31 -7.55 22.62 -0.56
N TYR A 32 -7.63 21.34 -1.01
CA TYR A 32 -7.05 20.18 -0.32
C TYR A 32 -5.81 19.63 -1.05
N GLY A 33 -5.43 20.23 -2.17
CA GLY A 33 -4.21 19.86 -2.89
C GLY A 33 -2.97 20.41 -2.19
N VAL A 34 -1.93 19.59 -2.05
CA VAL A 34 -0.64 20.05 -1.53
C VAL A 34 -0.04 21.07 -2.50
N ASN A 35 0.41 22.21 -1.97
CA ASN A 35 1.16 23.17 -2.74
C ASN A 35 2.63 22.70 -2.83
N VAL A 36 3.01 22.19 -3.98
CA VAL A 36 4.36 21.66 -4.21
C VAL A 36 5.48 22.70 -4.13
N ASP A 37 5.12 23.97 -4.25
CA ASP A 37 6.08 25.07 -4.16
C ASP A 37 6.34 25.48 -2.71
N ASP A 38 5.56 24.98 -1.75
CA ASP A 38 5.74 25.24 -0.32
C ASP A 38 6.39 24.03 0.36
N PRO A 39 7.68 24.14 0.77
CA PRO A 39 8.37 23.03 1.44
C PRO A 39 7.70 22.58 2.74
N ALA A 40 6.96 23.47 3.44
CA ALA A 40 6.26 23.11 4.66
C ALA A 40 5.08 22.17 4.36
N GLN A 41 4.41 22.32 3.25
CA GLN A 41 3.34 21.40 2.83
C GLN A 41 3.85 20.04 2.39
N ALA A 42 5.11 19.94 2.00
CA ALA A 42 5.76 18.68 1.69
C ALA A 42 5.87 17.75 2.91
N LEU A 43 5.88 18.29 4.13
CA LEU A 43 5.88 17.50 5.36
C LEU A 43 4.51 16.82 5.63
N GLY A 44 3.44 17.29 5.02
CA GLY A 44 2.08 16.82 5.31
C GLY A 44 1.71 15.53 4.62
N ASN A 45 1.43 15.62 3.33
CA ASN A 45 0.80 14.49 2.66
C ASN A 45 1.54 14.03 1.41
N TYR A 46 2.56 14.67 1.06
CA TYR A 46 3.11 14.39 -0.18
C TYR A 46 4.49 14.29 -0.42
N PRO A 47 5.00 13.05 -0.50
CA PRO A 47 6.33 12.79 -0.93
C PRO A 47 6.58 12.99 -2.43
N PHE A 48 5.59 12.87 -3.30
CA PHE A 48 5.90 12.65 -4.70
C PHE A 48 5.70 13.80 -5.66
N SER A 49 4.78 14.66 -5.46
CA SER A 49 4.53 15.75 -6.42
C SER A 49 5.38 16.98 -6.15
N GLY A 50 6.66 16.92 -6.51
CA GLY A 50 7.60 18.04 -6.33
C GLY A 50 8.10 18.21 -4.90
N ASN A 51 7.93 17.21 -4.05
CA ASN A 51 8.45 17.23 -2.69
C ASN A 51 9.98 17.25 -2.70
N PRO A 52 10.64 18.20 -2.00
CA PRO A 52 12.09 18.23 -1.88
C PRO A 52 12.71 16.95 -1.34
N GLY A 53 11.99 16.19 -0.50
CA GLY A 53 12.45 14.89 0.01
C GLY A 53 12.63 13.83 -1.08
N PHE A 54 11.89 13.92 -2.18
CA PHE A 54 12.05 13.01 -3.32
C PHE A 54 12.84 13.59 -4.47
N ALA A 55 13.15 14.89 -4.45
CA ALA A 55 14.03 15.49 -5.45
C ALA A 55 15.42 14.82 -5.47
N GLY A 56 15.87 14.24 -4.35
CA GLY A 56 17.10 13.47 -4.25
C GLY A 56 17.09 12.13 -5.01
N TYR A 57 15.91 11.61 -5.38
CA TYR A 57 15.79 10.39 -6.18
C TYR A 57 15.82 10.64 -7.69
N TYR A 58 15.72 11.89 -8.11
CA TYR A 58 15.92 12.26 -9.51
C TYR A 58 17.36 12.72 -9.73
N PRO A 59 17.95 12.38 -10.87
CA PRO A 59 19.26 12.93 -11.21
C PRO A 59 19.25 14.47 -11.18
N PRO A 60 20.27 15.10 -10.62
CA PRO A 60 20.36 16.56 -10.60
C PRO A 60 20.19 17.17 -12.00
N GLY A 61 19.32 18.16 -12.11
CA GLY A 61 19.06 18.82 -13.39
C GLY A 61 18.12 18.07 -14.34
N THR A 62 17.48 17.00 -13.88
CA THR A 62 16.47 16.27 -14.69
C THR A 62 15.34 17.20 -15.11
N ALA A 63 15.18 17.38 -16.41
CA ALA A 63 14.04 18.08 -16.97
C ALA A 63 12.86 17.10 -17.12
N ALA A 64 11.74 17.41 -16.50
CA ALA A 64 10.53 16.64 -16.60
C ALA A 64 9.37 17.50 -17.13
N ARG A 65 8.56 16.90 -18.00
CA ARG A 65 7.28 17.48 -18.42
C ARG A 65 6.17 16.94 -17.53
N ALA A 66 5.41 17.81 -16.90
CA ALA A 66 4.29 17.42 -16.04
C ALA A 66 3.28 16.57 -16.82
N GLN A 67 2.82 15.49 -16.21
CA GLN A 67 1.80 14.58 -16.74
C GLN A 67 0.84 14.19 -15.62
N GLY A 68 -0.45 14.21 -15.93
CA GLY A 68 -1.52 13.73 -15.03
C GLY A 68 -2.07 12.39 -15.48
N CYS A 69 -2.64 11.64 -14.55
CA CYS A 69 -3.53 10.52 -14.86
C CYS A 69 -4.80 11.05 -15.56
N LEU A 70 -5.57 10.15 -16.17
CA LEU A 70 -6.80 10.54 -16.87
C LEU A 70 -7.72 11.36 -15.94
N ALA A 71 -8.12 12.54 -16.41
CA ALA A 71 -8.96 13.50 -15.70
C ALA A 71 -8.38 14.06 -14.37
N CYS A 72 -7.17 13.72 -13.98
CA CYS A 72 -6.51 14.29 -12.81
C CYS A 72 -5.98 15.70 -13.12
N HIS A 73 -6.26 16.66 -12.25
CA HIS A 73 -5.77 18.05 -12.39
C HIS A 73 -4.49 18.34 -11.59
N LYS A 74 -3.96 17.35 -10.86
CA LYS A 74 -2.75 17.53 -10.06
C LYS A 74 -1.47 17.45 -10.88
N SER A 75 -1.45 16.59 -11.92
CA SER A 75 -0.29 16.44 -12.84
C SER A 75 1.03 16.19 -12.10
N CYS A 76 1.01 15.30 -11.10
CA CYS A 76 2.16 15.03 -10.24
C CYS A 76 3.22 14.10 -10.88
N ARG A 77 2.92 13.46 -12.00
CA ARG A 77 3.86 12.58 -12.70
C ARG A 77 4.77 13.38 -13.62
N GLY A 78 5.99 12.89 -13.80
CA GLY A 78 6.98 13.48 -14.70
C GLY A 78 7.24 12.59 -15.92
N ARG A 79 7.30 13.20 -17.10
CA ARG A 79 7.84 12.56 -18.30
C ARG A 79 9.23 13.10 -18.54
N THR A 80 10.25 12.25 -18.42
CA THR A 80 11.65 12.64 -18.51
C THR A 80 12.23 12.40 -19.89
N ALA A 81 13.31 13.10 -20.22
CA ALA A 81 14.01 12.90 -21.51
C ALA A 81 14.75 11.55 -21.56
N SER A 82 15.25 11.08 -20.43
CA SER A 82 15.97 9.78 -20.31
C SER A 82 15.07 8.57 -20.59
N SER A 83 13.77 8.68 -20.35
CA SER A 83 12.77 7.69 -20.75
C SER A 83 12.26 7.89 -22.18
N HIS A 84 13.07 8.46 -23.08
CA HIS A 84 12.72 8.77 -24.45
C HIS A 84 11.47 9.63 -24.64
N GLY A 85 11.09 10.37 -23.57
CA GLY A 85 9.95 11.28 -23.57
C GLY A 85 8.57 10.61 -23.60
N ASN A 86 8.52 9.29 -23.51
CA ASN A 86 7.27 8.53 -23.59
C ASN A 86 6.76 8.00 -22.27
N GLU A 87 7.66 7.82 -21.31
CA GLU A 87 7.34 7.21 -20.05
C GLU A 87 7.01 8.24 -18.98
N SER A 88 6.13 7.86 -18.08
CA SER A 88 5.73 8.66 -16.95
C SER A 88 6.30 8.05 -15.69
N GLN A 89 7.06 8.83 -14.95
CA GLN A 89 7.64 8.41 -13.68
C GLN A 89 6.68 8.73 -12.54
N CYS A 90 6.45 7.77 -11.65
CA CYS A 90 5.74 7.97 -10.39
C CYS A 90 6.56 7.34 -9.26
N LEU A 91 6.21 6.16 -8.79
CA LEU A 91 6.94 5.45 -7.74
C LEU A 91 7.95 4.44 -8.28
N GLU A 92 7.78 4.00 -9.49
CA GLU A 92 8.58 2.95 -10.12
C GLU A 92 10.09 3.22 -10.11
N PHE A 93 10.52 4.47 -9.99
CA PHE A 93 11.96 4.76 -9.86
C PHE A 93 12.55 4.38 -8.49
N LEU A 94 11.72 4.26 -7.45
CA LEU A 94 12.21 3.98 -6.10
C LEU A 94 12.83 2.60 -5.95
N TYR A 95 12.41 1.62 -6.73
CA TYR A 95 12.89 0.25 -6.56
C TYR A 95 14.40 0.08 -6.76
N TYR A 96 15.05 0.98 -7.51
CA TYR A 96 16.48 0.90 -7.78
C TYR A 96 17.27 2.16 -7.39
N SER A 97 16.60 3.27 -7.08
CA SER A 97 17.27 4.56 -6.78
C SER A 97 18.22 4.52 -5.58
N ALA A 98 17.91 3.71 -4.56
CA ALA A 98 18.78 3.56 -3.39
C ALA A 98 20.11 2.90 -3.76
N TYR A 99 20.10 1.89 -4.63
CA TYR A 99 21.31 1.22 -5.11
C TYR A 99 22.15 2.14 -6.01
N ASP A 100 21.49 2.85 -6.94
CA ASP A 100 22.14 3.87 -7.78
C ASP A 100 22.80 4.95 -6.93
N SER A 101 22.07 5.51 -5.96
CA SER A 101 22.60 6.55 -5.08
C SER A 101 23.73 6.05 -4.18
N ALA A 102 23.67 4.80 -3.72
CA ALA A 102 24.75 4.20 -2.93
C ALA A 102 26.02 4.01 -3.75
N ALA A 103 25.90 3.64 -5.05
CA ALA A 103 27.03 3.46 -5.94
C ALA A 103 27.66 4.80 -6.38
N HIS A 104 26.86 5.84 -6.60
CA HIS A 104 27.33 7.07 -7.24
C HIS A 104 27.30 8.30 -6.32
N GLY A 105 26.82 8.18 -5.09
CA GLY A 105 26.66 9.31 -4.15
C GLY A 105 25.42 10.18 -4.39
N ALA A 106 24.70 9.97 -5.48
CA ALA A 106 23.44 10.61 -5.83
C ALA A 106 22.75 9.79 -6.92
N ALA A 107 21.43 9.98 -7.11
CA ALA A 107 20.71 9.38 -8.22
C ALA A 107 21.28 9.84 -9.57
N THR A 108 21.40 8.90 -10.50
CA THR A 108 21.89 9.11 -11.88
C THR A 108 20.81 8.73 -12.90
N ASP A 109 21.12 8.81 -14.19
CA ASP A 109 20.23 8.31 -15.24
C ASP A 109 19.91 6.82 -15.10
N THR A 110 20.71 6.06 -14.35
CA THR A 110 20.46 4.64 -14.03
C THR A 110 19.10 4.44 -13.38
N THR A 111 18.73 5.28 -12.42
CA THR A 111 17.41 5.24 -11.75
C THR A 111 16.27 5.35 -12.77
N LEU A 112 16.35 6.30 -13.71
CA LEU A 112 15.31 6.54 -14.70
C LEU A 112 15.26 5.46 -15.77
N LEU A 113 16.42 4.96 -16.20
CA LEU A 113 16.52 3.84 -17.15
C LEU A 113 15.98 2.54 -16.56
N ALA A 114 16.24 2.30 -15.27
CA ALA A 114 15.70 1.14 -14.58
C ALA A 114 14.17 1.18 -14.49
N ALA A 115 13.59 2.34 -14.19
CA ALA A 115 12.13 2.53 -14.17
C ALA A 115 11.50 2.31 -15.56
N ASP A 116 12.12 2.89 -16.60
CA ASP A 116 11.71 2.67 -18.00
C ASP A 116 11.75 1.20 -18.41
N LEU A 117 12.78 0.50 -17.97
CA LEU A 117 12.98 -0.92 -18.27
C LEU A 117 11.85 -1.80 -17.71
N VAL A 118 11.50 -1.65 -16.44
CA VAL A 118 10.41 -2.45 -15.83
C VAL A 118 9.05 -2.14 -16.45
N ASN A 119 8.80 -0.88 -16.81
CA ASN A 119 7.59 -0.49 -17.53
C ASN A 119 7.52 -1.14 -18.92
N LYS A 120 8.62 -1.15 -19.66
CA LYS A 120 8.69 -1.79 -20.98
C LYS A 120 8.46 -3.31 -20.94
N TYR A 121 8.99 -3.98 -19.95
CA TYR A 121 8.81 -5.42 -19.78
C TYR A 121 7.55 -5.80 -19.01
N GLY A 122 6.83 -4.83 -18.43
CA GLY A 122 5.61 -5.08 -17.66
C GLY A 122 5.86 -5.85 -16.36
N ILE A 123 7.03 -5.65 -15.75
CA ILE A 123 7.42 -6.29 -14.49
C ILE A 123 6.98 -5.40 -13.33
N ASN A 124 6.40 -6.00 -12.29
CA ASN A 124 6.07 -5.30 -11.07
C ASN A 124 7.35 -4.97 -10.30
N ASP A 125 7.58 -3.70 -10.04
CA ASP A 125 8.79 -3.16 -9.40
C ASP A 125 8.92 -3.55 -7.91
N TYR A 126 7.83 -3.71 -7.18
CA TYR A 126 7.86 -4.11 -5.76
C TYR A 126 8.41 -5.53 -5.54
N PRO A 127 7.90 -6.59 -6.18
CA PRO A 127 8.53 -7.91 -6.11
C PRO A 127 9.96 -7.90 -6.65
N LEU A 128 10.26 -7.09 -7.67
CA LEU A 128 11.61 -6.96 -8.19
C LEU A 128 12.55 -6.33 -7.16
N HIS A 129 12.12 -5.27 -6.45
CA HIS A 129 12.89 -4.68 -5.36
C HIS A 129 13.21 -5.70 -4.26
N ALA A 130 12.21 -6.47 -3.84
CA ALA A 130 12.41 -7.54 -2.86
C ALA A 130 13.38 -8.62 -3.38
N ALA A 131 13.29 -8.99 -4.65
CA ALA A 131 14.20 -9.94 -5.28
C ALA A 131 15.65 -9.42 -5.30
N ILE A 132 15.87 -8.17 -5.71
CA ILE A 132 17.20 -7.53 -5.72
C ILE A 132 17.79 -7.52 -4.31
N ARG A 133 17.04 -7.04 -3.32
CA ARG A 133 17.48 -6.98 -1.93
C ARG A 133 17.89 -8.36 -1.40
N TRP A 134 17.08 -9.36 -1.67
CA TRP A 134 17.36 -10.73 -1.27
C TRP A 134 18.60 -11.31 -1.98
N LEU A 135 18.68 -11.19 -3.32
CA LEU A 135 19.81 -11.67 -4.11
C LEU A 135 21.14 -11.04 -3.69
N VAL A 136 21.16 -9.73 -3.42
CA VAL A 136 22.34 -9.02 -2.90
C VAL A 136 22.79 -9.63 -1.57
N LYS A 137 21.87 -9.85 -0.63
CA LYS A 137 22.19 -10.50 0.65
C LYS A 137 22.71 -11.92 0.48
N LEU A 138 22.15 -12.70 -0.45
CA LEU A 138 22.62 -14.05 -0.75
C LEU A 138 24.02 -14.04 -1.36
N ALA A 139 24.31 -13.06 -2.21
CA ALA A 139 25.66 -12.88 -2.76
C ALA A 139 26.68 -12.49 -1.70
N GLU A 140 26.33 -11.56 -0.79
CA GLU A 140 27.17 -11.16 0.35
C GLU A 140 27.49 -12.34 1.28
N LYS A 141 26.56 -13.28 1.42
CA LYS A 141 26.73 -14.51 2.21
C LYS A 141 27.47 -15.63 1.46
N GLY A 142 27.82 -15.41 0.19
CA GLY A 142 28.48 -16.43 -0.65
C GLY A 142 27.54 -17.58 -1.03
N ILE A 143 26.23 -17.34 -1.12
CA ILE A 143 25.21 -18.33 -1.48
C ILE A 143 24.84 -18.19 -2.97
N ALA A 144 24.76 -16.96 -3.48
CA ALA A 144 24.44 -16.69 -4.90
C ALA A 144 25.67 -16.16 -5.65
N GLY A 145 25.96 -16.73 -6.80
CA GLY A 145 27.08 -16.36 -7.67
C GLY A 145 27.55 -17.50 -8.52
N PRO A 146 28.56 -17.29 -9.40
CA PRO A 146 29.06 -18.33 -10.29
C PRO A 146 29.58 -19.56 -9.55
N GLY A 147 28.96 -20.71 -9.81
CA GLY A 147 29.35 -21.99 -9.20
C GLY A 147 28.96 -22.13 -7.71
N LEU A 148 28.17 -21.26 -7.15
CA LEU A 148 27.67 -21.32 -5.79
C LEU A 148 26.35 -22.11 -5.72
N GLU A 149 25.74 -22.18 -4.51
CA GLU A 149 24.48 -22.89 -4.26
C GLU A 149 23.37 -22.41 -5.22
N ILE A 150 23.24 -21.10 -5.36
CA ILE A 150 22.42 -20.46 -6.39
C ILE A 150 23.36 -19.99 -7.49
N ASP A 151 23.56 -20.87 -8.47
CA ASP A 151 24.47 -20.61 -9.58
C ASP A 151 23.88 -19.56 -10.53
N THR A 152 24.59 -18.44 -10.67
CA THR A 152 24.17 -17.32 -11.50
C THR A 152 25.35 -16.48 -11.93
N ASP A 153 25.27 -15.93 -13.14
CA ASP A 153 26.24 -15.00 -13.73
C ASP A 153 25.84 -13.52 -13.56
N LEU A 154 24.87 -13.23 -12.67
CA LEU A 154 24.52 -11.84 -12.37
C LEU A 154 25.75 -11.06 -11.89
N PRO A 155 25.97 -9.86 -12.44
CA PRO A 155 27.14 -9.04 -12.08
C PRO A 155 26.92 -8.32 -10.74
N PHE A 156 27.04 -9.03 -9.61
CA PHE A 156 26.82 -8.45 -8.27
C PHE A 156 27.80 -7.32 -7.93
N ASP A 157 28.97 -7.30 -8.57
CA ASP A 157 29.91 -6.19 -8.47
C ASP A 157 29.42 -4.90 -9.16
N LYS A 158 28.33 -4.98 -9.91
CA LYS A 158 27.64 -3.89 -10.61
C LYS A 158 26.31 -3.48 -9.98
N VAL A 159 26.04 -3.90 -8.76
CA VAL A 159 24.82 -3.43 -8.02
C VAL A 159 24.90 -1.91 -7.90
N GLY A 160 23.84 -1.24 -8.36
CA GLY A 160 23.78 0.23 -8.51
C GLY A 160 24.01 0.72 -9.93
N GLU A 161 24.62 -0.10 -10.80
CA GLU A 161 24.76 0.18 -12.23
C GLU A 161 23.57 -0.33 -13.03
N PHE A 162 23.31 0.26 -14.19
CA PHE A 162 22.23 -0.18 -15.09
C PHE A 162 22.43 -1.62 -15.59
N GLU A 163 23.68 -2.04 -15.80
CA GLU A 163 24.04 -3.37 -16.26
C GLU A 163 23.48 -4.49 -15.36
N PHE A 164 23.52 -4.33 -14.04
CA PHE A 164 22.99 -5.32 -13.12
C PHE A 164 21.48 -5.49 -13.28
N VAL A 165 20.73 -4.38 -13.20
CA VAL A 165 19.27 -4.43 -13.26
C VAL A 165 18.77 -4.81 -14.64
N GLU A 166 19.46 -4.38 -15.69
CA GLU A 166 19.16 -4.78 -17.08
C GLU A 166 19.31 -6.28 -17.27
N THR A 167 20.39 -6.86 -16.77
CA THR A 167 20.64 -8.32 -16.86
C THR A 167 19.54 -9.08 -16.14
N LEU A 168 19.25 -8.73 -14.90
CA LEU A 168 18.21 -9.40 -14.10
C LEU A 168 16.83 -9.30 -14.75
N VAL A 169 16.40 -8.11 -15.16
CA VAL A 169 15.09 -7.89 -15.78
C VAL A 169 14.97 -8.66 -17.09
N LYS A 170 16.01 -8.68 -17.92
CA LYS A 170 16.01 -9.46 -19.16
C LYS A 170 15.94 -10.96 -18.90
N GLN A 171 16.67 -11.49 -17.93
CA GLN A 171 16.59 -12.90 -17.53
C GLN A 171 15.16 -13.26 -17.05
N ILE A 172 14.53 -12.43 -16.22
CA ILE A 172 13.16 -12.65 -15.78
C ILE A 172 12.19 -12.65 -16.97
N ALA A 173 12.29 -11.66 -17.83
CA ALA A 173 11.40 -11.52 -18.99
C ALA A 173 11.56 -12.64 -20.04
N ALA A 174 12.78 -13.14 -20.21
CA ALA A 174 13.09 -14.23 -21.13
C ALA A 174 12.87 -15.63 -20.51
N GLY A 175 12.77 -15.73 -19.18
CA GLY A 175 12.75 -17.01 -18.47
C GLY A 175 14.08 -17.75 -18.55
N GLU A 176 15.19 -17.03 -18.41
CA GLU A 176 16.55 -17.56 -18.51
C GLU A 176 17.28 -17.49 -17.17
N GLY A 177 18.25 -18.36 -16.94
CA GLY A 177 19.02 -18.40 -15.70
C GLY A 177 18.13 -18.42 -14.47
N ILE A 178 18.51 -17.68 -13.42
CA ILE A 178 17.67 -17.52 -12.21
C ILE A 178 16.38 -16.73 -12.48
N GLY A 179 16.33 -15.98 -13.58
CA GLY A 179 15.15 -15.27 -14.01
C GLY A 179 13.97 -16.18 -14.33
N ALA A 180 14.24 -17.43 -14.74
CA ALA A 180 13.20 -18.43 -14.97
C ALA A 180 12.42 -18.77 -13.69
N ASP A 181 13.11 -18.82 -12.55
CA ASP A 181 12.50 -19.10 -11.25
C ASP A 181 11.81 -17.86 -10.69
N LEU A 182 12.45 -16.70 -10.80
CA LEU A 182 11.92 -15.41 -10.34
C LEU A 182 10.69 -14.96 -11.13
N ALA A 183 10.53 -15.40 -12.39
CA ALA A 183 9.34 -15.11 -13.20
C ALA A 183 8.05 -15.69 -12.63
N ASP A 184 8.14 -16.77 -11.85
CA ASP A 184 7.01 -17.36 -11.12
C ASP A 184 6.73 -16.67 -9.76
N GLY A 185 7.56 -15.71 -9.39
CA GLY A 185 7.49 -14.93 -8.15
C GLY A 185 8.55 -15.32 -7.13
N VAL A 186 8.95 -14.33 -6.33
CA VAL A 186 10.08 -14.44 -5.38
C VAL A 186 9.86 -15.56 -4.35
N SER A 187 8.63 -15.72 -3.85
CA SER A 187 8.29 -16.79 -2.88
C SER A 187 8.50 -18.18 -3.47
N ARG A 188 8.09 -18.42 -4.71
CA ARG A 188 8.26 -19.70 -5.38
C ARG A 188 9.72 -20.00 -5.73
N ALA A 189 10.46 -18.96 -6.12
CA ALA A 189 11.90 -19.09 -6.33
C ALA A 189 12.59 -19.48 -5.02
N ALA A 190 12.25 -18.85 -3.91
CA ALA A 190 12.81 -19.18 -2.59
C ALA A 190 12.46 -20.60 -2.14
N GLU A 191 11.22 -21.05 -2.37
CA GLU A 191 10.80 -22.42 -2.10
C GLU A 191 11.62 -23.44 -2.94
N LYS A 192 11.75 -23.18 -4.25
CA LYS A 192 12.51 -24.03 -5.17
C LYS A 192 13.99 -24.13 -4.80
N TRP A 193 14.58 -23.04 -4.29
CA TRP A 193 15.98 -22.99 -3.85
C TRP A 193 16.17 -23.50 -2.43
N GLY A 194 15.09 -23.93 -1.72
CA GLY A 194 15.15 -24.44 -0.34
C GLY A 194 15.45 -23.36 0.69
N ARG A 195 15.24 -22.08 0.34
CA ARG A 195 15.59 -20.92 1.18
C ARG A 195 14.41 -20.26 1.89
N LEU A 196 13.16 -20.62 1.51
CA LEU A 196 11.98 -19.88 1.94
C LEU A 196 11.84 -19.76 3.45
N GLU A 197 11.93 -20.89 4.17
CA GLU A 197 11.72 -20.93 5.62
C GLU A 197 12.83 -20.19 6.38
N GLU A 198 14.08 -20.43 6.03
CA GLU A 198 15.25 -19.82 6.69
C GLU A 198 15.28 -18.31 6.48
N ASP A 199 15.10 -17.86 5.23
CA ASP A 199 15.25 -16.46 4.87
C ASP A 199 14.02 -15.64 5.30
N LEU A 200 12.84 -16.26 5.43
CA LEU A 200 11.69 -15.63 6.10
C LEU A 200 11.89 -15.52 7.61
N ALA A 201 12.49 -16.51 8.25
CA ALA A 201 12.72 -16.49 9.69
C ALA A 201 13.72 -15.38 10.08
N THR A 202 14.74 -15.16 9.26
CA THR A 202 15.77 -14.14 9.49
C THR A 202 15.37 -12.76 8.99
N GLY A 203 14.36 -12.65 8.14
CA GLY A 203 13.99 -11.41 7.45
C GLY A 203 14.92 -11.03 6.31
N ASP A 204 15.81 -11.92 5.87
CA ASP A 204 16.61 -11.72 4.65
C ASP A 204 15.70 -11.61 3.43
N LEU A 205 14.65 -12.43 3.38
CA LEU A 205 13.57 -12.32 2.42
C LEU A 205 12.38 -11.60 3.06
N GLY A 206 12.17 -10.36 2.68
CA GLY A 206 11.08 -9.52 3.18
C GLY A 206 9.77 -9.79 2.43
N LEU A 207 9.14 -10.93 2.69
CA LEU A 207 7.77 -11.20 2.26
C LEU A 207 6.85 -11.13 3.47
N GLN A 208 5.70 -10.47 3.33
CA GLN A 208 4.72 -10.45 4.40
C GLN A 208 3.74 -11.62 4.25
N TYR A 209 2.64 -11.44 3.65
CA TYR A 209 1.54 -12.37 3.57
C TYR A 209 1.35 -12.80 2.11
N TRP A 210 0.79 -13.97 1.89
CA TRP A 210 0.47 -14.48 0.55
C TRP A 210 1.65 -14.51 -0.44
N GLY A 211 2.90 -14.43 0.05
CA GLY A 211 4.10 -14.38 -0.77
C GLY A 211 4.37 -13.04 -1.45
N TYR A 212 3.64 -12.00 -1.11
CA TYR A 212 3.93 -10.64 -1.59
C TYR A 212 5.10 -10.02 -0.84
N SER A 213 5.91 -9.26 -1.58
CA SER A 213 6.98 -8.48 -1.00
C SER A 213 6.45 -7.45 -0.02
N GLN A 214 7.24 -7.19 1.01
CA GLN A 214 6.92 -6.18 1.99
C GLN A 214 7.01 -4.79 1.36
N HIS A 215 5.89 -4.05 1.44
CA HIS A 215 5.83 -2.64 1.06
C HIS A 215 5.96 -1.77 2.30
N TYR A 216 5.11 -1.98 3.29
CA TYR A 216 5.18 -1.40 4.62
C TYR A 216 5.31 -2.48 5.68
N ASP A 217 5.63 -2.07 6.91
CA ASP A 217 5.88 -3.01 7.99
C ASP A 217 4.64 -3.20 8.87
N ALA A 218 4.08 -4.41 8.88
CA ALA A 218 2.91 -4.74 9.68
C ALA A 218 3.11 -4.55 11.20
N ARG A 219 4.36 -4.49 11.67
CA ARG A 219 4.69 -4.23 13.08
C ARG A 219 4.48 -2.78 13.47
N THR A 220 4.48 -1.88 12.50
CA THR A 220 4.40 -0.43 12.69
C THR A 220 3.15 0.15 12.05
N GLU A 221 2.88 -0.17 10.80
CA GLU A 221 1.73 0.30 10.00
C GLU A 221 0.64 -0.78 9.98
N VAL A 222 0.01 -0.94 11.13
CA VAL A 222 -0.86 -2.07 11.46
C VAL A 222 -2.07 -2.16 10.53
N GLU A 223 -2.68 -1.04 10.18
CA GLU A 223 -3.84 -0.99 9.27
C GLU A 223 -3.52 -1.61 7.92
N TRP A 224 -2.28 -1.46 7.47
CA TRP A 224 -1.80 -2.09 6.27
C TRP A 224 -1.59 -3.58 6.43
N GLY A 225 -0.82 -3.97 7.42
CA GLY A 225 -0.50 -5.36 7.69
C GLY A 225 -1.75 -6.20 7.94
N TYR A 226 -2.57 -5.79 8.89
CA TYR A 226 -3.79 -6.52 9.24
C TYR A 226 -4.82 -6.51 8.12
N GLY A 227 -5.02 -5.36 7.45
CA GLY A 227 -5.91 -5.26 6.31
C GLY A 227 -5.48 -6.13 5.13
N SER A 228 -4.19 -6.27 4.91
CA SER A 228 -3.65 -7.05 3.80
C SER A 228 -3.65 -8.54 4.07
N ILE A 229 -3.39 -9.00 5.30
CA ILE A 229 -3.50 -10.44 5.64
C ILE A 229 -4.94 -10.93 5.52
N LEU A 230 -5.91 -10.10 5.86
CA LEU A 230 -7.33 -10.38 5.68
C LEU A 230 -7.76 -10.24 4.20
N GLY A 231 -7.02 -9.47 3.41
CA GLY A 231 -7.23 -9.25 1.98
C GLY A 231 -6.53 -10.28 1.10
N ALA A 232 -6.03 -9.85 -0.04
CA ALA A 232 -5.37 -10.71 -1.02
C ALA A 232 -3.92 -10.28 -1.30
N ARG A 233 -3.51 -9.10 -0.88
CA ARG A 233 -2.20 -8.53 -1.18
C ARG A 233 -1.95 -7.29 -0.35
N ASP A 234 -0.71 -6.89 -0.29
CA ASP A 234 -0.32 -5.51 -0.07
C ASP A 234 -0.96 -4.62 -1.15
N ILE A 235 -1.43 -3.47 -0.76
CA ILE A 235 -2.26 -2.64 -1.61
C ILE A 235 -1.82 -1.19 -1.56
N ASN A 236 -2.17 -0.47 -2.59
CA ASN A 236 -1.98 0.97 -2.68
C ASN A 236 -3.20 1.72 -2.11
N GLU A 237 -3.69 1.28 -0.96
CA GLU A 237 -4.81 1.91 -0.24
C GLU A 237 -4.24 2.60 0.99
N HIS A 238 -3.64 3.76 0.80
CA HIS A 238 -2.78 4.41 1.78
C HIS A 238 -3.52 5.17 2.89
N ASP A 239 -4.74 5.55 2.65
CA ASP A 239 -5.67 6.27 3.52
C ASP A 239 -5.11 6.79 4.87
N PHE A 240 -5.12 5.95 5.92
CA PHE A 240 -4.60 6.32 7.24
C PHE A 240 -3.07 6.38 7.32
N ASN A 241 -2.37 5.73 6.39
CA ASN A 241 -0.92 5.70 6.38
C ASN A 241 -0.33 7.12 6.30
N PHE A 242 -0.89 8.00 5.47
CA PHE A 242 -0.36 9.35 5.35
C PHE A 242 -0.55 10.19 6.61
N PRO A 243 -1.75 10.39 7.15
CA PRO A 243 -1.88 11.17 8.36
C PRO A 243 -1.24 10.52 9.59
N CYS A 244 -1.42 9.22 9.79
CA CYS A 244 -1.01 8.55 11.01
C CYS A 244 0.47 8.19 11.07
N TYR A 245 1.08 7.91 9.94
CA TYR A 245 2.49 7.50 9.85
C TYR A 245 3.39 8.55 9.19
N TRP A 246 3.11 8.90 7.92
CA TRP A 246 4.00 9.79 7.17
C TRP A 246 4.08 11.18 7.76
N THR A 247 2.96 11.79 8.14
CA THR A 247 2.98 13.15 8.70
C THR A 247 3.85 13.25 9.95
N PRO A 248 3.67 12.45 11.01
CA PRO A 248 4.53 12.55 12.19
C PRO A 248 5.95 12.02 11.94
N SER A 249 6.13 10.96 11.15
CA SER A 249 7.46 10.41 10.88
C SER A 249 8.33 11.35 10.05
N ILE A 250 7.76 12.05 9.07
CA ILE A 250 8.48 13.06 8.30
C ILE A 250 8.80 14.29 9.16
N ALA A 251 7.87 14.72 10.01
CA ALA A 251 8.14 15.82 10.94
C ALA A 251 9.31 15.46 11.89
N ASP A 252 9.32 14.26 12.45
CA ASP A 252 10.40 13.76 13.30
C ASP A 252 11.75 13.71 12.55
N LEU A 253 11.75 13.19 11.32
CA LEU A 253 12.95 13.11 10.46
C LEU A 253 13.60 14.48 10.25
N TYR A 254 12.81 15.54 10.12
CA TYR A 254 13.30 16.91 9.94
C TYR A 254 13.44 17.71 11.25
N GLY A 255 13.17 17.11 12.40
CA GLY A 255 13.17 17.80 13.69
C GLY A 255 12.13 18.91 13.78
N ALA A 256 11.02 18.79 13.04
CA ALA A 256 9.93 19.76 13.00
C ALA A 256 8.75 19.31 13.89
N PRO A 257 7.98 20.24 14.46
CA PRO A 257 6.77 19.88 15.16
C PRO A 257 5.73 19.31 14.18
N VAL A 258 4.97 18.30 14.60
CA VAL A 258 3.80 17.86 13.84
C VAL A 258 2.73 18.98 13.90
N PRO A 259 2.20 19.45 12.76
CA PRO A 259 1.31 20.60 12.70
C PRO A 259 0.01 20.45 13.50
N VAL A 260 -0.47 19.24 13.68
CA VAL A 260 -1.70 18.87 14.39
C VAL A 260 -1.35 17.95 15.56
N SER A 261 -2.03 18.10 16.70
CA SER A 261 -1.84 17.20 17.84
C SER A 261 -2.34 15.78 17.55
N ALA A 262 -1.79 14.79 18.24
CA ALA A 262 -2.21 13.39 18.07
C ALA A 262 -3.70 13.20 18.43
N GLU A 263 -4.19 13.88 19.45
CA GLU A 263 -5.61 13.87 19.85
C GLU A 263 -6.51 14.47 18.77
N GLU A 264 -6.13 15.62 18.23
CA GLU A 264 -6.89 16.28 17.18
C GLU A 264 -6.90 15.46 15.89
N MET A 265 -5.77 14.87 15.51
CA MET A 265 -5.69 13.93 14.39
C MET A 265 -6.65 12.74 14.58
N ALA A 266 -6.64 12.12 15.76
CA ALA A 266 -7.52 11.01 16.07
C ALA A 266 -9.00 11.40 15.99
N ASN A 267 -9.35 12.56 16.50
CA ASN A 267 -10.73 13.06 16.46
C ASN A 267 -11.20 13.37 15.03
N ILE A 268 -10.36 13.99 14.20
CA ILE A 268 -10.69 14.33 12.82
C ILE A 268 -10.91 13.06 12.00
N ILE A 269 -9.99 12.11 12.08
CA ILE A 269 -10.08 10.85 11.33
C ILE A 269 -11.30 10.05 11.79
N ALA A 270 -11.49 9.89 13.10
CA ALA A 270 -12.63 9.17 13.66
C ALA A 270 -13.97 9.76 13.22
N ALA A 271 -14.08 11.09 13.13
CA ALA A 271 -15.30 11.76 12.68
C ALA A 271 -15.71 11.37 11.25
N ALA A 272 -14.74 11.06 10.37
CA ALA A 272 -15.00 10.55 9.04
C ALA A 272 -15.36 9.06 9.01
N CYS A 273 -14.96 8.29 10.04
CA CYS A 273 -15.09 6.83 10.08
C CYS A 273 -16.44 6.35 10.60
N LYS A 274 -17.55 6.88 10.08
CA LYS A 274 -18.88 6.40 10.43
C LYS A 274 -19.14 4.96 9.96
N PRO A 275 -19.91 4.15 10.70
CA PRO A 275 -20.70 4.52 11.89
C PRO A 275 -19.92 4.49 13.22
N TYR A 276 -18.66 4.10 13.22
CA TYR A 276 -17.91 3.87 14.45
C TYR A 276 -17.54 5.16 15.19
N SER A 277 -16.95 6.12 14.48
CA SER A 277 -16.59 7.46 15.00
C SER A 277 -15.87 7.45 16.36
N ASP A 278 -14.98 6.48 16.56
CA ASP A 278 -14.28 6.22 17.81
C ASP A 278 -12.81 6.66 17.68
N PRO A 279 -12.34 7.69 18.40
CA PRO A 279 -10.95 8.14 18.29
C PRO A 279 -9.91 7.05 18.59
N MET A 280 -10.28 6.05 19.44
CA MET A 280 -9.40 4.92 19.74
C MET A 280 -9.10 4.03 18.52
N MET A 281 -9.82 4.22 17.42
CA MET A 281 -9.49 3.59 16.12
C MET A 281 -8.09 3.97 15.63
N ILE A 282 -7.53 5.09 16.10
CA ILE A 282 -6.22 5.61 15.67
C ILE A 282 -5.16 5.43 16.77
N ASP A 283 -5.41 4.57 17.72
CA ASP A 283 -4.42 4.24 18.75
C ASP A 283 -3.48 3.15 18.27
N TYR A 284 -2.25 3.55 17.92
CA TYR A 284 -1.16 2.66 17.51
C TYR A 284 -0.23 2.25 18.66
N SER A 285 -0.65 2.40 19.93
CA SER A 285 0.09 1.86 21.07
C SER A 285 0.18 0.33 21.03
N ASP A 286 1.06 -0.27 21.84
CA ASP A 286 1.27 -1.72 21.88
C ASP A 286 0.03 -2.52 22.30
N GLU A 287 -0.88 -1.91 23.05
CA GLU A 287 -2.18 -2.53 23.38
C GLU A 287 -3.27 -2.10 22.39
N GLY A 288 -3.21 -0.86 21.91
CA GLY A 288 -4.17 -0.30 20.96
C GLY A 288 -4.29 -1.11 19.68
N ILE A 289 -3.19 -1.58 19.14
CA ILE A 289 -3.16 -2.37 17.90
C ILE A 289 -3.89 -3.72 17.97
N TYR A 290 -4.18 -4.23 19.18
CA TYR A 290 -4.96 -5.44 19.39
C TYR A 290 -6.38 -5.19 19.93
N SER A 291 -6.81 -3.92 19.95
CA SER A 291 -8.10 -3.50 20.48
C SER A 291 -9.26 -3.81 19.52
N GLU A 292 -10.49 -3.73 20.04
CA GLU A 292 -11.70 -3.74 19.20
C GLU A 292 -11.78 -2.46 18.33
N ALA A 293 -11.24 -1.34 18.82
CA ALA A 293 -11.19 -0.11 18.07
C ALA A 293 -10.31 -0.26 16.82
N MET A 294 -9.15 -0.92 16.92
CA MET A 294 -8.33 -1.24 15.75
C MET A 294 -9.04 -2.22 14.79
N ALA A 295 -9.86 -3.16 15.31
CA ALA A 295 -10.67 -3.99 14.42
C ALA A 295 -11.70 -3.16 13.63
N LYS A 296 -12.30 -2.13 14.26
CA LYS A 296 -13.18 -1.16 13.56
C LYS A 296 -12.42 -0.37 12.49
N THR A 297 -11.18 0.04 12.77
CA THR A 297 -10.30 0.73 11.80
C THR A 297 -10.10 -0.12 10.57
N ILE A 298 -9.72 -1.38 10.74
CA ILE A 298 -9.46 -2.30 9.62
C ILE A 298 -10.75 -2.60 8.85
N ALA A 299 -11.87 -2.86 9.54
CA ALA A 299 -13.16 -3.12 8.89
C ALA A 299 -13.60 -1.89 8.07
N TRP A 300 -13.59 -0.71 8.69
CA TRP A 300 -13.96 0.54 8.03
C TRP A 300 -13.08 0.80 6.80
N HIS A 301 -11.77 0.65 6.94
CA HIS A 301 -10.82 0.84 5.86
C HIS A 301 -11.09 -0.11 4.69
N ARG A 302 -11.40 -1.40 4.97
CA ARG A 302 -11.78 -2.34 3.90
C ARG A 302 -13.10 -1.95 3.22
N HIS A 303 -14.10 -1.51 3.97
CA HIS A 303 -15.37 -1.06 3.39
C HIS A 303 -15.19 0.19 2.53
N TYR A 304 -14.46 1.18 3.02
CA TYR A 304 -14.16 2.42 2.31
C TYR A 304 -13.42 2.14 0.99
N THR A 305 -12.32 1.39 1.05
CA THR A 305 -11.47 1.15 -0.12
C THR A 305 -12.14 0.30 -1.18
N ARG A 306 -13.04 -0.63 -0.82
CA ARG A 306 -13.73 -1.50 -1.78
C ARG A 306 -14.74 -0.78 -2.66
N PHE A 307 -15.20 0.39 -2.27
CA PHE A 307 -16.10 1.18 -3.12
C PHE A 307 -15.52 2.54 -3.46
N TRP A 308 -15.25 3.38 -2.48
CA TRP A 308 -14.88 4.78 -2.73
C TRP A 308 -13.56 4.92 -3.47
N LYS A 309 -12.51 4.29 -3.03
CA LYS A 309 -11.21 4.36 -3.71
C LYS A 309 -11.23 3.73 -5.11
N GLN A 310 -12.00 2.67 -5.30
CA GLN A 310 -12.13 2.03 -6.61
C GLN A 310 -13.05 2.80 -7.58
N SER A 311 -13.99 3.58 -7.07
CA SER A 311 -14.97 4.31 -7.88
C SER A 311 -14.47 5.68 -8.33
N ILE A 312 -13.77 6.41 -7.46
CA ILE A 312 -13.35 7.77 -7.73
C ILE A 312 -11.92 7.80 -8.27
N MET A 313 -11.10 6.85 -7.89
CA MET A 313 -9.73 6.64 -8.38
C MET A 313 -8.82 7.87 -8.25
N TYR A 314 -9.02 8.72 -7.24
CA TYR A 314 -8.03 9.74 -6.95
C TYR A 314 -6.91 9.17 -6.06
N CYS A 315 -5.73 9.66 -6.31
CA CYS A 315 -4.51 9.15 -5.70
C CYS A 315 -4.36 9.67 -4.26
N ASP A 316 -4.27 8.78 -3.29
CA ASP A 316 -4.01 9.08 -1.88
C ASP A 316 -2.74 9.90 -1.69
N TRP A 317 -1.77 9.71 -2.56
CA TRP A 317 -0.51 10.43 -2.57
C TRP A 317 -0.62 11.88 -3.04
N ALA A 318 -1.67 12.23 -3.76
CA ALA A 318 -1.85 13.56 -4.32
C ALA A 318 -2.93 14.37 -3.62
N TRP A 319 -3.61 13.81 -2.63
CA TRP A 319 -4.74 14.45 -1.98
C TRP A 319 -4.70 14.26 -0.47
N ALA A 320 -5.03 15.33 0.25
CA ALA A 320 -5.23 15.27 1.69
C ALA A 320 -6.63 14.68 1.99
N ASP A 321 -6.72 13.37 2.09
CA ASP A 321 -7.98 12.65 2.22
C ASP A 321 -8.66 12.93 3.57
N PHE A 322 -8.06 12.43 4.66
CA PHE A 322 -8.62 12.55 6.00
C PHE A 322 -8.13 13.77 6.75
N LEU A 323 -6.88 14.12 6.53
CA LEU A 323 -6.20 15.18 7.24
C LEU A 323 -5.45 16.09 6.28
N ASN A 324 -5.68 17.38 6.39
CA ASN A 324 -4.85 18.42 5.76
C ASN A 324 -4.12 19.19 6.86
N PRO A 325 -2.90 18.84 7.23
CA PRO A 325 -2.20 19.46 8.35
C PRO A 325 -1.94 20.96 8.19
N TYR A 326 -2.19 21.49 7.00
CA TYR A 326 -2.04 22.92 6.67
C TYR A 326 -3.36 23.64 6.42
N GLY A 327 -4.49 22.93 6.50
CA GLY A 327 -5.82 23.52 6.46
C GLY A 327 -6.16 24.21 7.79
N THR A 328 -7.05 25.19 7.74
CA THR A 328 -7.46 25.96 8.95
C THR A 328 -8.16 25.11 10.01
N ASP A 329 -8.80 24.03 9.60
CA ASP A 329 -9.52 23.07 10.47
C ASP A 329 -8.93 21.66 10.38
N PHE A 330 -7.77 21.52 9.75
CA PHE A 330 -7.06 20.27 9.51
C PHE A 330 -7.83 19.18 8.75
N ARG A 331 -9.03 19.45 8.27
CA ARG A 331 -9.84 18.44 7.58
C ARG A 331 -9.36 18.20 6.16
N GLY A 332 -9.36 16.93 5.76
CA GLY A 332 -9.20 16.49 4.38
C GLY A 332 -10.53 16.55 3.62
N LEU A 333 -10.50 16.09 2.36
CA LEU A 333 -11.71 16.08 1.52
C LEU A 333 -12.69 14.93 1.82
N THR A 334 -12.29 13.92 2.55
CA THR A 334 -13.18 12.85 3.02
C THR A 334 -13.98 13.34 4.24
N PRO A 335 -15.28 13.15 4.37
CA PRO A 335 -16.17 12.30 3.53
C PRO A 335 -16.95 13.06 2.44
N GLU A 336 -16.58 14.28 2.11
CA GLU A 336 -17.36 15.11 1.17
C GLU A 336 -16.95 14.92 -0.29
N GLY A 337 -15.67 14.66 -0.54
CA GLY A 337 -15.10 14.58 -1.88
C GLY A 337 -15.67 13.44 -2.71
N GLU A 338 -15.81 12.28 -2.09
CA GLU A 338 -16.26 11.06 -2.72
C GLU A 338 -17.64 11.21 -3.36
N PRO A 339 -18.69 11.59 -2.62
CA PRO A 339 -20.01 11.79 -3.22
C PRO A 339 -20.04 12.92 -4.24
N LYS A 340 -19.29 14.03 -4.00
CA LYS A 340 -19.23 15.15 -4.95
C LYS A 340 -18.76 14.70 -6.33
N PHE A 341 -17.67 13.94 -6.39
CA PHE A 341 -17.11 13.47 -7.67
C PHE A 341 -17.97 12.40 -8.30
N LEU A 342 -18.36 11.36 -7.55
CA LEU A 342 -19.14 10.24 -8.08
C LEU A 342 -20.47 10.73 -8.65
N ASN A 343 -21.21 11.54 -7.89
CA ASN A 343 -22.53 12.00 -8.28
C ASN A 343 -22.48 12.96 -9.47
N ALA A 344 -21.47 13.85 -9.53
CA ALA A 344 -21.30 14.74 -10.67
C ALA A 344 -21.06 13.98 -11.97
N VAL A 345 -20.30 12.88 -11.93
CA VAL A 345 -20.00 12.08 -13.12
C VAL A 345 -21.15 11.13 -13.48
N THR A 346 -21.75 10.47 -12.51
CA THR A 346 -22.70 9.36 -12.74
C THR A 346 -24.17 9.75 -12.60
N GLY A 347 -24.47 10.81 -11.85
CA GLY A 347 -25.86 11.16 -11.45
C GLY A 347 -26.49 10.19 -10.45
N ALA A 348 -25.69 9.33 -9.79
CA ALA A 348 -26.19 8.21 -8.97
C ALA A 348 -26.86 8.63 -7.65
N GLY A 349 -26.50 9.80 -7.09
CA GLY A 349 -27.09 10.31 -5.85
C GLY A 349 -26.65 9.58 -4.58
N PHE A 350 -25.42 9.04 -4.56
CA PHE A 350 -24.86 8.38 -3.39
C PHE A 350 -24.55 9.37 -2.27
N SER A 351 -24.91 9.02 -1.04
CA SER A 351 -24.28 9.58 0.17
C SER A 351 -22.94 8.90 0.42
N PHE A 352 -22.14 9.44 1.34
CA PHE A 352 -20.89 8.79 1.74
C PHE A 352 -21.16 7.43 2.39
N GLU A 353 -22.15 7.34 3.24
CA GLU A 353 -22.59 6.15 3.95
C GLU A 353 -23.07 5.04 2.99
N ASP A 354 -23.80 5.38 1.92
CA ASP A 354 -24.22 4.43 0.88
C ASP A 354 -23.00 3.74 0.24
N GLY A 355 -21.92 4.49 0.05
CA GLY A 355 -20.67 3.93 -0.47
C GLY A 355 -19.97 3.01 0.52
N ILE A 356 -19.96 3.32 1.81
CA ILE A 356 -19.42 2.45 2.87
C ILE A 356 -20.20 1.12 2.92
N GLU A 357 -21.54 1.18 2.90
CA GLU A 357 -22.39 -0.02 2.88
C GLU A 357 -22.16 -0.87 1.61
N THR A 358 -22.04 -0.21 0.48
CA THR A 358 -21.70 -0.89 -0.79
C THR A 358 -20.33 -1.56 -0.71
N GLY A 359 -19.35 -0.89 -0.13
CA GLY A 359 -18.02 -1.43 0.10
C GLY A 359 -18.02 -2.63 1.04
N ARG A 360 -18.80 -2.59 2.13
CA ARG A 360 -19.01 -3.73 3.03
C ARG A 360 -19.57 -4.94 2.30
N LYS A 361 -20.57 -4.72 1.43
CA LYS A 361 -21.14 -5.76 0.60
C LYS A 361 -20.12 -6.38 -0.37
N ILE A 362 -19.31 -5.53 -1.03
CA ILE A 362 -18.24 -5.98 -1.93
C ILE A 362 -17.18 -6.77 -1.16
N TRP A 363 -16.81 -6.31 0.04
CA TRP A 363 -15.84 -6.98 0.91
C TRP A 363 -16.31 -8.39 1.28
N ASN A 364 -17.56 -8.54 1.72
CA ASN A 364 -18.12 -9.84 2.08
C ASN A 364 -18.29 -10.76 0.87
N LEU A 365 -18.66 -10.24 -0.29
CA LEU A 365 -18.69 -11.01 -1.54
C LEU A 365 -17.29 -11.50 -1.92
N THR A 366 -16.29 -10.63 -1.80
CA THR A 366 -14.90 -11.01 -2.07
C THR A 366 -14.41 -12.06 -1.08
N ARG A 367 -14.73 -11.91 0.21
CA ARG A 367 -14.45 -12.94 1.23
C ARG A 367 -15.05 -14.29 0.87
N ALA A 368 -16.30 -14.32 0.45
CA ALA A 368 -16.98 -15.55 0.04
C ALA A 368 -16.29 -16.24 -1.17
N ILE A 369 -15.81 -15.45 -2.14
CA ILE A 369 -15.05 -15.98 -3.28
C ILE A 369 -13.75 -16.64 -2.79
N TRP A 370 -13.01 -15.99 -1.93
CA TRP A 370 -11.76 -16.55 -1.39
C TRP A 370 -12.01 -17.81 -0.54
N VAL A 371 -13.07 -17.83 0.25
CA VAL A 371 -13.48 -19.01 1.03
C VAL A 371 -13.79 -20.20 0.09
N LEU A 372 -14.47 -19.97 -1.03
CA LEU A 372 -14.68 -21.00 -2.04
C LEU A 372 -13.37 -21.50 -2.66
N GLN A 373 -12.39 -20.63 -2.80
CA GLN A 373 -11.05 -20.96 -3.29
C GLN A 373 -10.17 -21.67 -2.24
N GLY A 374 -10.62 -21.78 -1.00
CA GLY A 374 -9.93 -22.52 0.07
C GLY A 374 -9.41 -21.67 1.22
N ARG A 375 -9.65 -20.36 1.22
CA ARG A 375 -9.22 -19.50 2.33
C ARG A 375 -9.88 -19.92 3.65
N HIS A 376 -9.08 -19.96 4.69
CA HIS A 376 -9.48 -20.29 6.04
C HIS A 376 -8.66 -19.44 7.04
N ARG A 377 -9.15 -19.27 8.26
CA ARG A 377 -8.49 -18.49 9.32
C ARG A 377 -7.02 -18.87 9.53
N ASP A 378 -6.69 -20.17 9.45
CA ASP A 378 -5.34 -20.68 9.72
C ASP A 378 -4.30 -20.22 8.68
N GLN A 379 -4.75 -19.74 7.53
CA GLN A 379 -3.88 -19.19 6.49
C GLN A 379 -3.60 -17.68 6.68
N GLU A 380 -4.35 -17.03 7.56
CA GLU A 380 -4.21 -15.59 7.82
C GLU A 380 -3.20 -15.37 8.93
N VAL A 381 -1.94 -15.63 8.60
CA VAL A 381 -0.78 -15.57 9.51
C VAL A 381 0.35 -14.77 8.88
N PHE A 382 1.07 -14.03 9.71
CA PHE A 382 2.27 -13.34 9.26
C PHE A 382 3.48 -14.28 9.24
N PRO A 383 4.50 -13.98 8.42
CA PRO A 383 5.79 -14.67 8.47
C PRO A 383 6.43 -14.59 9.86
N GLU A 384 7.26 -15.59 10.20
CA GLU A 384 7.84 -15.76 11.53
C GLU A 384 8.64 -14.54 11.99
N TYR A 385 9.39 -13.87 11.09
CA TYR A 385 10.15 -12.68 11.44
C TYR A 385 9.32 -11.55 12.04
N THR A 386 8.03 -11.46 11.68
CA THR A 386 7.13 -10.42 12.20
C THR A 386 6.94 -10.54 13.73
N TYR A 387 7.06 -11.76 14.24
CA TYR A 387 6.93 -12.07 15.66
C TYR A 387 8.29 -12.21 16.38
N ALA A 388 9.37 -12.45 15.65
CA ALA A 388 10.68 -12.80 16.21
C ALA A 388 11.74 -11.68 16.03
N THR A 389 11.52 -10.74 15.12
CA THR A 389 12.50 -9.71 14.79
C THR A 389 11.91 -8.31 15.00
N PRO A 390 12.62 -7.39 15.68
CA PRO A 390 12.16 -6.01 15.84
C PRO A 390 11.95 -5.30 14.51
N GLY A 391 10.86 -4.55 14.37
CA GLY A 391 10.62 -3.65 13.25
C GLY A 391 11.47 -2.38 13.39
N VAL A 392 12.41 -2.18 12.48
CA VAL A 392 13.33 -1.04 12.51
C VAL A 392 13.29 -0.29 11.18
N PRO A 393 13.62 1.02 11.16
CA PRO A 393 13.79 1.76 9.92
C PRO A 393 14.75 1.04 8.96
N GLY A 394 14.47 1.10 7.66
CA GLY A 394 15.24 0.41 6.63
C GLY A 394 14.91 -1.08 6.45
N PHE A 395 14.04 -1.65 7.26
CA PHE A 395 13.56 -3.01 7.02
C PHE A 395 12.63 -3.09 5.78
N THR A 396 11.90 -2.02 5.52
CA THR A 396 11.06 -1.87 4.32
C THR A 396 11.80 -1.11 3.22
N THR A 397 11.09 -0.73 2.16
CA THR A 397 11.58 0.13 1.09
C THR A 397 11.98 1.53 1.58
N TYR A 398 11.45 1.98 2.75
CA TYR A 398 11.62 3.34 3.24
C TYR A 398 12.37 3.39 4.57
N GLU A 399 13.39 4.23 4.64
CA GLU A 399 14.18 4.49 5.86
C GLU A 399 13.65 5.73 6.58
N VAL A 400 12.44 5.67 7.12
CA VAL A 400 11.83 6.76 7.88
C VAL A 400 11.54 6.34 9.31
N PRO A 401 11.52 7.27 10.28
CA PRO A 401 11.11 6.98 11.65
C PRO A 401 9.71 6.39 11.71
N TYR A 402 9.48 5.49 12.67
CA TYR A 402 8.16 4.92 12.92
C TYR A 402 7.48 5.68 14.05
N VAL A 403 7.03 6.91 13.76
CA VAL A 403 6.31 7.75 14.73
C VAL A 403 4.83 7.72 14.42
N MET A 404 4.02 7.32 15.41
CA MET A 404 2.59 7.08 15.27
C MET A 404 1.82 7.79 16.38
N PRO A 405 0.53 8.16 16.18
CA PRO A 405 -0.34 8.57 17.27
C PRO A 405 -0.61 7.39 18.20
N THR A 406 -0.41 7.57 19.49
CA THR A 406 -0.63 6.55 20.52
C THR A 406 -1.42 7.15 21.70
N TYR A 407 -2.27 6.33 22.33
CA TYR A 407 -2.97 6.68 23.54
C TYR A 407 -2.48 5.84 24.71
N GLU A 408 -1.76 6.47 25.64
CA GLU A 408 -1.16 5.77 26.78
C GLU A 408 -1.28 6.65 28.04
N ASN A 409 -1.55 6.02 29.17
CA ASN A 409 -1.71 6.70 30.48
C ASN A 409 -2.75 7.82 30.48
N GLY A 410 -3.77 7.74 29.64
CA GLY A 410 -4.85 8.72 29.57
C GLY A 410 -4.59 9.92 28.66
N GLU A 411 -3.52 9.90 27.86
CA GLU A 411 -3.17 10.98 26.95
C GLU A 411 -2.74 10.52 25.57
N TRP A 412 -3.05 11.34 24.57
CA TRP A 412 -2.57 11.19 23.20
C TRP A 412 -1.20 11.81 23.02
N ALA A 413 -0.30 11.10 22.34
CA ALA A 413 0.99 11.65 21.93
C ALA A 413 1.51 10.95 20.66
N TYR A 414 2.38 11.61 19.95
CA TYR A 414 3.19 10.97 18.90
C TYR A 414 4.38 10.26 19.56
N ARG A 415 4.48 8.94 19.36
CA ARG A 415 5.57 8.12 19.91
C ARG A 415 6.17 7.23 18.84
N SER A 416 7.48 6.97 18.97
CA SER A 416 8.12 5.98 18.12
C SER A 416 7.63 4.58 18.50
N VAL A 417 7.23 3.82 17.50
CA VAL A 417 6.88 2.40 17.60
C VAL A 417 7.96 1.50 16.99
N ALA A 418 9.14 2.08 16.68
CA ALA A 418 10.29 1.33 16.23
C ALA A 418 10.72 0.28 17.28
N GLY A 419 11.15 -0.88 16.81
CA GLY A 419 11.51 -1.99 17.69
C GLY A 419 10.35 -2.91 18.06
N ARG A 420 9.12 -2.61 17.66
CA ARG A 420 7.97 -3.47 17.91
C ARG A 420 8.12 -4.81 17.20
N MET A 421 7.68 -5.86 17.87
CA MET A 421 7.35 -7.16 17.30
C MET A 421 5.88 -7.40 17.54
N LEU A 422 5.21 -8.12 16.65
CA LEU A 422 3.84 -8.52 16.91
C LEU A 422 3.81 -9.66 17.94
N ASP A 423 2.76 -9.68 18.76
CA ASP A 423 2.43 -10.78 19.64
C ASP A 423 1.46 -11.71 18.93
N ARG A 424 1.85 -12.98 18.73
CA ARG A 424 1.07 -13.97 18.00
C ARG A 424 -0.27 -14.28 18.68
N GLU A 425 -0.29 -14.42 19.99
CA GLU A 425 -1.50 -14.75 20.73
C GLU A 425 -2.49 -13.58 20.71
N LYS A 426 -2.00 -12.37 20.95
CA LYS A 426 -2.82 -11.16 20.84
C LYS A 426 -3.35 -10.94 19.43
N PHE A 427 -2.56 -11.23 18.39
CA PHE A 427 -3.01 -11.14 17.00
C PHE A 427 -4.13 -12.16 16.70
N GLU A 428 -4.02 -13.39 17.20
CA GLU A 428 -5.08 -14.40 17.05
C GLU A 428 -6.37 -13.98 17.77
N GLU A 429 -6.26 -13.40 18.96
CA GLU A 429 -7.41 -12.82 19.67
C GLU A 429 -8.01 -11.65 18.90
N TRP A 430 -7.17 -10.79 18.33
CA TRP A 430 -7.61 -9.67 17.54
C TRP A 430 -8.37 -10.14 16.26
N LYS A 431 -7.89 -11.16 15.56
CA LYS A 431 -8.64 -11.76 14.43
C LYS A 431 -10.04 -12.20 14.84
N THR A 432 -10.17 -12.75 16.04
CA THR A 432 -11.50 -13.12 16.59
C THR A 432 -12.39 -11.90 16.79
N LYS A 433 -11.86 -10.78 17.30
CA LYS A 433 -12.61 -9.52 17.42
C LYS A 433 -13.05 -9.00 16.05
N TYR A 434 -12.16 -9.02 15.09
CA TYR A 434 -12.43 -8.61 13.72
C TYR A 434 -13.53 -9.47 13.06
N TYR A 435 -13.42 -10.79 13.16
CA TYR A 435 -14.44 -11.69 12.57
C TYR A 435 -15.82 -11.50 13.19
N LYS A 436 -15.89 -11.31 14.51
CA LYS A 436 -17.15 -10.96 15.18
C LYS A 436 -17.74 -9.66 14.65
N LEU A 437 -16.91 -8.64 14.44
CA LEU A 437 -17.33 -7.34 13.92
C LEU A 437 -17.89 -7.45 12.49
N GLU A 438 -17.26 -8.27 11.65
CA GLU A 438 -17.71 -8.52 10.27
C GLU A 438 -18.90 -9.49 10.18
N GLY A 439 -19.28 -10.14 11.28
CA GLY A 439 -20.32 -11.16 11.31
C GLY A 439 -19.87 -12.47 10.64
N TRP A 440 -18.60 -12.82 10.79
CA TRP A 440 -18.02 -14.07 10.30
C TRP A 440 -17.86 -15.07 11.44
N ASP A 441 -17.90 -16.35 11.11
CA ASP A 441 -17.58 -17.42 12.05
C ASP A 441 -16.16 -17.27 12.54
N THR A 442 -15.98 -17.29 13.87
CA THR A 442 -14.69 -16.99 14.49
C THR A 442 -13.67 -18.10 14.38
N SER A 443 -14.10 -19.34 14.13
CA SER A 443 -13.22 -20.50 14.01
C SER A 443 -12.66 -20.66 12.59
N SER A 444 -13.45 -20.37 11.59
CA SER A 444 -13.11 -20.54 10.17
C SER A 444 -12.81 -19.23 9.43
N GLY A 445 -13.38 -18.13 9.90
CA GLY A 445 -13.40 -16.86 9.18
C GLY A 445 -14.39 -16.85 8.00
N TYR A 446 -15.36 -17.78 7.98
CA TYR A 446 -16.36 -17.85 6.93
C TYR A 446 -17.52 -16.89 7.20
N PRO A 447 -18.05 -16.17 6.19
CA PRO A 447 -19.24 -15.36 6.37
C PRO A 447 -20.43 -16.18 6.84
N THR A 448 -21.22 -15.64 7.78
CA THR A 448 -22.45 -16.29 8.25
C THR A 448 -23.61 -16.00 7.30
N ARG A 449 -24.64 -16.85 7.33
CA ARG A 449 -25.87 -16.66 6.56
C ARG A 449 -26.53 -15.32 6.89
N ALA A 450 -26.67 -15.03 8.18
CA ALA A 450 -27.29 -13.79 8.64
C ALA A 450 -26.61 -12.54 8.07
N THR A 451 -25.28 -12.50 8.09
CA THR A 451 -24.49 -11.39 7.53
C THR A 451 -24.69 -11.23 6.03
N LEU A 452 -24.70 -12.35 5.28
CA LEU A 452 -24.88 -12.29 3.82
C LEU A 452 -26.31 -11.89 3.44
N GLU A 453 -27.31 -12.38 4.15
CA GLU A 453 -28.73 -12.04 3.90
C GLU A 453 -29.03 -10.58 4.21
N GLU A 454 -28.48 -10.03 5.31
CA GLU A 454 -28.56 -8.60 5.63
C GLU A 454 -28.09 -7.71 4.47
N MET A 455 -27.07 -8.15 3.73
CA MET A 455 -26.51 -7.43 2.58
C MET A 455 -27.19 -7.78 1.24
N GLY A 456 -28.27 -8.56 1.25
CA GLY A 456 -28.93 -9.03 0.04
C GLY A 456 -28.11 -10.05 -0.78
N LEU A 457 -27.26 -10.83 -0.13
CA LEU A 457 -26.37 -11.84 -0.72
C LEU A 457 -26.83 -13.28 -0.38
N ALA A 458 -28.14 -13.52 -0.22
CA ALA A 458 -28.69 -14.85 0.11
C ALA A 458 -28.18 -15.94 -0.85
N GLN A 459 -28.12 -15.66 -2.16
CA GLN A 459 -27.61 -16.61 -3.15
C GLN A 459 -26.12 -16.95 -2.98
N VAL A 460 -25.35 -16.09 -2.31
CA VAL A 460 -23.96 -16.36 -1.96
C VAL A 460 -23.89 -17.29 -0.75
N ALA A 461 -24.76 -17.07 0.24
CA ALA A 461 -24.91 -17.98 1.39
C ALA A 461 -25.27 -19.40 0.94
N ASP A 462 -26.20 -19.54 0.00
CA ASP A 462 -26.59 -20.85 -0.54
C ASP A 462 -25.41 -21.57 -1.22
N LYS A 463 -24.57 -20.84 -1.93
CA LYS A 463 -23.36 -21.40 -2.55
C LYS A 463 -22.31 -21.84 -1.53
N LEU A 464 -22.11 -21.06 -0.49
CA LEU A 464 -21.19 -21.40 0.60
C LEU A 464 -21.69 -22.61 1.37
N GLU A 465 -22.99 -22.68 1.67
CA GLU A 465 -23.61 -23.83 2.34
C GLU A 465 -23.47 -25.11 1.51
N ALA A 466 -23.80 -25.05 0.21
CA ALA A 466 -23.62 -26.18 -0.70
C ALA A 466 -22.17 -26.67 -0.80
N ALA A 467 -21.19 -25.79 -0.56
CA ALA A 467 -19.77 -26.13 -0.52
C ALA A 467 -19.29 -26.56 0.88
N GLY A 468 -20.15 -26.56 1.91
CA GLY A 468 -19.76 -26.83 3.30
C GLY A 468 -18.85 -25.73 3.90
N LYS A 469 -18.99 -24.50 3.42
CA LYS A 469 -18.12 -23.35 3.75
C LYS A 469 -18.91 -22.14 4.24
N LEU A 470 -20.11 -22.33 4.74
CA LEU A 470 -20.90 -21.30 5.39
C LEU A 470 -20.53 -21.23 6.87
N GLY A 471 -20.34 -20.02 7.40
CA GLY A 471 -20.10 -19.79 8.82
C GLY A 471 -21.34 -20.11 9.67
N VAL A 472 -21.11 -20.54 10.89
CA VAL A 472 -22.15 -20.94 11.85
C VAL A 472 -22.49 -19.77 12.79
#